data_21d02f1d06f79fa3668d55d82a5033cb
#
_entry.id   21d02f1d06f79fa3668d55d82a5033cb
#
_cell.length_a   1.000
_cell.length_b   1.000
_cell.length_c   1.000
_cell.angle_alpha   90.00
_cell.angle_beta   90.00
_cell.angle_gamma   90.00
#
_symmetry.space_group_name_H-M   'P 1'
#
loop_
_entity.id
_entity.type
_entity.pdbx_description
1 polymer ?
#
loop_
_entity_poly.entity_id
_entity_poly.type
_entity_poly.pdbx_seq_one_letter_code
_entity_poly.pdbx_strand_id
1 'polypeptide(L)'
;MIKIMQKVIFALLFMLVSQLAEAKLEIEIIQGNASALPIAIIPMQWRASDPRPQTGVAEVVSSDLYRSGLFDPLEDQDMVDRPVDAESIRFGTWRLLKVDYLVIGHVRDAPGGNGYDIIYQLFDVHTQEQLLSQITTVGFGDLRFGAHRVADAIYEKLTGVPGAFSTRIAYISATGLGNDLNYQLFVADADGFNPQAVVGSPEPLLSPSWSPDGQRLAYVSFEKGNSAIYVQSVATGQRDLVSSGKGINGAPSFSPDGRSLAMTLSYTGNPEIYIRDLATGQKRQLTQH
;
A
#
# COMPACT_ATOMS: atom_id res chain seq x y z
N MET A 1 67.15 -21.01 -22.16
CA MET A 1 65.94 -21.13 -23.00
C MET A 1 64.78 -21.75 -22.29
N ILE A 2 64.89 -22.92 -21.63
CA ILE A 2 63.79 -23.64 -20.99
C ILE A 2 63.10 -22.83 -19.85
N LYS A 3 63.84 -22.11 -18.99
CA LYS A 3 63.26 -21.29 -17.91
C LYS A 3 62.45 -20.06 -18.39
N ILE A 4 62.77 -19.50 -19.56
CA ILE A 4 62.03 -18.39 -20.15
C ILE A 4 60.72 -18.92 -20.75
N MET A 5 60.80 -20.08 -21.40
CA MET A 5 59.63 -20.74 -21.99
C MET A 5 58.59 -21.15 -20.93
N GLN A 6 59.07 -21.66 -19.76
CA GLN A 6 58.18 -21.95 -18.64
C GLN A 6 57.50 -20.73 -18.04
N LYS A 7 58.18 -19.58 -17.94
CA LYS A 7 57.57 -18.32 -17.49
C LYS A 7 56.52 -17.77 -18.45
N VAL A 8 56.79 -17.90 -19.79
CA VAL A 8 55.82 -17.48 -20.80
C VAL A 8 54.59 -18.39 -20.81
N ILE A 9 54.77 -19.70 -20.67
CA ILE A 9 53.64 -20.64 -20.55
C ILE A 9 52.79 -20.36 -19.31
N PHE A 10 53.44 -20.06 -18.16
CA PHE A 10 52.73 -19.75 -16.91
C PHE A 10 51.96 -18.40 -17.02
N ALA A 11 52.54 -17.40 -17.66
CA ALA A 11 51.86 -16.12 -17.92
C ALA A 11 50.66 -16.24 -18.87
N LEU A 12 50.77 -17.08 -19.92
CA LEU A 12 49.70 -17.41 -20.85
C LEU A 12 48.57 -18.20 -20.16
N LEU A 13 48.92 -19.16 -19.26
CA LEU A 13 47.93 -19.90 -18.48
C LEU A 13 47.19 -19.00 -17.52
N PHE A 14 47.86 -18.02 -16.90
CA PHE A 14 47.25 -17.05 -15.99
C PHE A 14 46.33 -16.07 -16.73
N MET A 15 46.64 -15.66 -17.98
CA MET A 15 45.77 -14.88 -18.82
C MET A 15 44.53 -15.64 -19.30
N LEU A 16 44.60 -16.97 -19.47
CA LEU A 16 43.43 -17.77 -19.86
C LEU A 16 42.45 -17.99 -18.70
N VAL A 17 42.91 -17.97 -17.45
CA VAL A 17 42.07 -18.17 -16.25
C VAL A 17 41.30 -16.88 -15.89
N SER A 18 41.84 -15.71 -16.24
CA SER A 18 41.15 -14.41 -15.99
C SER A 18 39.94 -14.10 -16.91
N GLN A 19 39.71 -14.90 -17.93
CA GLN A 19 38.55 -14.74 -18.85
C GLN A 19 37.31 -15.53 -18.40
N LEU A 20 37.38 -16.30 -17.30
CA LEU A 20 36.24 -17.14 -16.83
C LEU A 20 35.48 -16.56 -15.65
N ALA A 21 35.74 -15.31 -15.26
CA ALA A 21 34.99 -14.64 -14.21
C ALA A 21 34.08 -13.52 -14.77
N GLU A 22 33.21 -13.85 -15.72
CA GLU A 22 32.01 -13.06 -15.90
C GLU A 22 31.03 -13.46 -14.81
N ALA A 23 30.99 -12.70 -13.74
CA ALA A 23 29.91 -12.74 -12.78
C ALA A 23 28.65 -12.15 -13.48
N LYS A 24 27.97 -12.96 -14.27
CA LYS A 24 26.66 -12.67 -14.79
C LYS A 24 25.73 -12.69 -13.58
N LEU A 25 25.31 -11.52 -13.13
CA LEU A 25 24.22 -11.39 -12.16
C LEU A 25 22.97 -11.88 -12.89
N GLU A 26 22.69 -13.16 -12.80
CA GLU A 26 21.42 -13.73 -13.24
C GLU A 26 20.42 -13.47 -12.12
N ILE A 27 19.68 -12.37 -12.21
CA ILE A 27 18.48 -12.17 -11.39
C ILE A 27 17.44 -13.09 -12.02
N GLU A 28 17.39 -14.32 -11.55
CA GLU A 28 16.24 -15.18 -11.77
C GLU A 28 15.10 -14.58 -10.94
N ILE A 29 14.23 -13.83 -11.61
CA ILE A 29 12.92 -13.54 -11.07
C ILE A 29 12.19 -14.88 -11.14
N ILE A 30 12.37 -15.69 -10.11
CA ILE A 30 11.47 -16.79 -9.83
C ILE A 30 10.16 -16.10 -9.42
N GLN A 31 9.36 -15.71 -10.41
CA GLN A 31 7.92 -15.80 -10.25
C GLN A 31 7.67 -17.29 -10.07
N GLY A 32 7.82 -17.74 -8.82
CA GLY A 32 7.23 -18.99 -8.43
C GLY A 32 5.78 -18.87 -8.85
N ASN A 33 5.31 -19.81 -9.67
CA ASN A 33 3.90 -20.13 -9.79
C ASN A 33 3.44 -20.70 -8.43
N ALA A 34 3.44 -19.87 -7.40
CA ALA A 34 2.48 -20.00 -6.34
C ALA A 34 1.16 -19.68 -7.04
N SER A 35 0.42 -20.71 -7.45
CA SER A 35 -0.94 -20.51 -7.94
C SER A 35 -1.65 -19.70 -6.87
N ALA A 36 -2.28 -18.59 -7.29
CA ALA A 36 -3.04 -17.76 -6.38
C ALA A 36 -4.02 -18.66 -5.60
N LEU A 37 -4.22 -18.37 -4.31
CA LEU A 37 -5.06 -19.15 -3.41
C LEU A 37 -6.55 -19.00 -3.80
N PRO A 38 -7.24 -20.06 -4.24
CA PRO A 38 -8.65 -19.98 -4.60
C PRO A 38 -9.50 -19.71 -3.36
N ILE A 39 -10.27 -18.63 -3.38
CA ILE A 39 -11.10 -18.20 -2.25
C ILE A 39 -12.50 -17.81 -2.74
N ALA A 40 -13.55 -18.16 -1.99
CA ALA A 40 -14.89 -17.67 -2.23
C ALA A 40 -15.31 -16.73 -1.10
N ILE A 41 -15.72 -15.50 -1.44
CA ILE A 41 -16.24 -14.51 -0.51
C ILE A 41 -17.75 -14.39 -0.78
N ILE A 42 -18.56 -15.02 0.06
CA ILE A 42 -20.01 -15.02 -0.11
C ILE A 42 -20.57 -13.61 0.07
N PRO A 43 -21.46 -13.14 -0.82
CA PRO A 43 -22.14 -11.87 -0.64
C PRO A 43 -22.77 -11.78 0.75
N MET A 44 -22.31 -10.84 1.56
CA MET A 44 -22.73 -10.72 2.95
C MET A 44 -24.20 -10.34 3.05
N GLN A 45 -24.95 -11.01 3.94
CA GLN A 45 -26.32 -10.65 4.21
C GLN A 45 -26.40 -9.28 4.84
N TRP A 46 -27.31 -8.45 4.32
CA TRP A 46 -27.61 -7.14 4.89
C TRP A 46 -28.73 -7.29 5.91
N ARG A 47 -28.43 -7.07 7.19
CA ARG A 47 -29.37 -7.14 8.32
C ARG A 47 -29.48 -5.81 9.07
N ALA A 48 -28.87 -4.74 8.52
CA ALA A 48 -28.98 -3.40 9.08
C ALA A 48 -30.30 -2.74 8.68
N SER A 49 -30.69 -1.73 9.43
CA SER A 49 -31.96 -0.98 9.25
C SER A 49 -31.93 -0.10 8.00
N ASP A 50 -30.76 0.42 7.64
CA ASP A 50 -30.58 1.26 6.46
C ASP A 50 -30.61 0.44 5.15
N PRO A 51 -30.91 1.08 3.99
CA PRO A 51 -30.82 0.44 2.69
C PRO A 51 -29.39 -0.11 2.41
N ARG A 52 -29.33 -1.31 1.84
CA ARG A 52 -28.06 -1.91 1.41
C ARG A 52 -27.36 -0.98 0.42
N PRO A 53 -26.06 -0.67 0.60
CA PRO A 53 -25.26 0.11 -0.35
C PRO A 53 -25.09 -0.64 -1.68
N GLN A 54 -24.82 0.10 -2.76
CA GLN A 54 -24.62 -0.47 -4.10
C GLN A 54 -23.42 -1.41 -4.15
N THR A 55 -22.30 -1.02 -3.53
CA THR A 55 -21.12 -1.87 -3.39
C THR A 55 -21.15 -2.51 -2.01
N GLY A 56 -21.21 -3.82 -1.95
CA GLY A 56 -21.21 -4.56 -0.70
C GLY A 56 -19.82 -4.82 -0.15
N VAL A 57 -19.78 -5.33 1.08
CA VAL A 57 -18.51 -5.68 1.75
C VAL A 57 -17.75 -6.77 1.00
N ALA A 58 -18.45 -7.79 0.51
CA ALA A 58 -17.83 -8.93 -0.17
C ALA A 58 -17.12 -8.52 -1.45
N GLU A 59 -17.72 -7.60 -2.23
CA GLU A 59 -17.12 -7.11 -3.48
C GLU A 59 -15.81 -6.34 -3.23
N VAL A 60 -15.75 -5.54 -2.15
CA VAL A 60 -14.52 -4.82 -1.77
C VAL A 60 -13.46 -5.81 -1.31
N VAL A 61 -13.81 -6.77 -0.44
CA VAL A 61 -12.90 -7.81 0.05
C VAL A 61 -12.33 -8.63 -1.10
N SER A 62 -13.17 -9.07 -2.04
CA SER A 62 -12.74 -9.82 -3.23
C SER A 62 -11.76 -9.02 -4.08
N SER A 63 -12.08 -7.75 -4.33
CA SER A 63 -11.23 -6.85 -5.12
C SER A 63 -9.86 -6.63 -4.47
N ASP A 64 -9.82 -6.45 -3.14
CA ASP A 64 -8.59 -6.27 -2.39
C ASP A 64 -7.69 -7.50 -2.45
N LEU A 65 -8.26 -8.66 -2.14
CA LEU A 65 -7.53 -9.92 -2.16
C LEU A 65 -7.00 -10.24 -3.57
N TYR A 66 -7.81 -10.04 -4.60
CA TYR A 66 -7.40 -10.20 -6.00
C TYR A 66 -6.23 -9.29 -6.36
N ARG A 67 -6.31 -7.99 -5.99
CA ARG A 67 -5.28 -7.00 -6.27
C ARG A 67 -3.94 -7.31 -5.62
N SER A 68 -3.92 -8.09 -4.52
CA SER A 68 -2.68 -8.54 -3.89
C SER A 68 -1.88 -9.51 -4.77
N GLY A 69 -2.51 -10.14 -5.76
CA GLY A 69 -1.91 -11.17 -6.62
C GLY A 69 -1.70 -12.53 -5.96
N LEU A 70 -2.09 -12.67 -4.67
CA LEU A 70 -1.93 -13.92 -3.91
C LEU A 70 -3.21 -14.74 -3.82
N PHE A 71 -4.35 -14.17 -4.21
CA PHE A 71 -5.67 -14.81 -4.15
C PHE A 71 -6.37 -14.78 -5.49
N ASP A 72 -7.18 -15.80 -5.71
CA ASP A 72 -8.08 -15.94 -6.88
C ASP A 72 -9.53 -16.05 -6.38
N PRO A 73 -10.22 -14.92 -6.16
CA PRO A 73 -11.60 -14.94 -5.70
C PRO A 73 -12.55 -15.48 -6.76
N LEU A 74 -13.39 -16.45 -6.35
CA LEU A 74 -14.44 -16.98 -7.20
C LEU A 74 -15.48 -15.89 -7.51
N GLU A 75 -15.80 -15.72 -8.79
CA GLU A 75 -16.82 -14.76 -9.25
C GLU A 75 -18.21 -15.10 -8.69
N ASP A 76 -19.01 -14.08 -8.30
CA ASP A 76 -20.34 -14.28 -7.70
C ASP A 76 -21.27 -15.12 -8.60
N GLN A 77 -21.19 -14.95 -9.91
CA GLN A 77 -21.98 -15.72 -10.90
C GLN A 77 -21.66 -17.21 -10.92
N ASP A 78 -20.46 -17.61 -10.49
CA ASP A 78 -19.99 -19.00 -10.48
C ASP A 78 -20.28 -19.68 -9.13
N MET A 79 -20.78 -18.93 -8.14
CA MET A 79 -21.15 -19.43 -6.85
C MET A 79 -22.49 -20.17 -6.91
N VAL A 80 -22.46 -21.47 -6.71
CA VAL A 80 -23.66 -22.35 -6.76
C VAL A 80 -24.39 -22.43 -5.40
N ASP A 81 -23.82 -21.87 -4.35
CA ASP A 81 -24.38 -21.88 -2.99
C ASP A 81 -24.02 -20.56 -2.27
N ARG A 82 -24.87 -20.15 -1.32
CA ARG A 82 -24.66 -18.94 -0.53
C ARG A 82 -24.99 -19.20 0.95
N PRO A 83 -24.13 -19.94 1.66
CA PRO A 83 -24.32 -20.22 3.07
C PRO A 83 -24.34 -18.92 3.90
N VAL A 84 -25.23 -18.88 4.88
CA VAL A 84 -25.46 -17.71 5.75
C VAL A 84 -24.90 -17.89 7.15
N ASP A 85 -24.64 -19.14 7.52
CA ASP A 85 -24.05 -19.57 8.79
C ASP A 85 -23.19 -20.82 8.58
N ALA A 86 -22.41 -21.17 9.59
CA ALA A 86 -21.47 -22.29 9.53
C ALA A 86 -22.15 -23.64 9.30
N GLU A 87 -23.34 -23.85 9.88
CA GLU A 87 -24.09 -25.09 9.76
C GLU A 87 -24.64 -25.32 8.36
N SER A 88 -24.86 -24.26 7.61
CA SER A 88 -25.36 -24.31 6.24
C SER A 88 -24.30 -24.57 5.19
N ILE A 89 -23.00 -24.59 5.55
CA ILE A 89 -21.89 -24.78 4.61
C ILE A 89 -21.86 -26.23 4.11
N ARG A 90 -22.00 -26.39 2.80
CA ARG A 90 -21.79 -27.67 2.10
C ARG A 90 -20.38 -27.73 1.53
N PHE A 91 -19.37 -28.04 2.37
CA PHE A 91 -17.96 -28.04 1.96
C PHE A 91 -17.65 -28.88 0.72
N GLY A 92 -18.40 -29.97 0.50
CA GLY A 92 -18.26 -30.77 -0.71
C GLY A 92 -18.50 -30.00 -2.00
N THR A 93 -19.46 -29.08 -2.01
CA THR A 93 -19.77 -28.20 -3.15
C THR A 93 -18.57 -27.29 -3.48
N TRP A 94 -17.98 -26.67 -2.46
CA TRP A 94 -16.84 -25.77 -2.64
C TRP A 94 -15.58 -26.49 -3.12
N ARG A 95 -15.34 -27.73 -2.66
CA ARG A 95 -14.26 -28.57 -3.17
C ARG A 95 -14.41 -28.88 -4.66
N LEU A 96 -15.63 -29.13 -5.14
CA LEU A 96 -15.89 -29.34 -6.56
C LEU A 96 -15.59 -28.09 -7.40
N LEU A 97 -15.79 -26.90 -6.84
CA LEU A 97 -15.44 -25.61 -7.45
C LEU A 97 -13.93 -25.27 -7.30
N LYS A 98 -13.14 -26.16 -6.68
CA LYS A 98 -11.69 -25.97 -6.43
C LYS A 98 -11.40 -24.74 -5.56
N VAL A 99 -12.29 -24.40 -4.64
CA VAL A 99 -12.11 -23.35 -3.66
C VAL A 99 -11.40 -23.93 -2.44
N ASP A 100 -10.32 -23.28 -1.99
CA ASP A 100 -9.56 -23.69 -0.81
C ASP A 100 -10.07 -23.02 0.46
N TYR A 101 -10.52 -21.77 0.34
CA TYR A 101 -11.00 -20.96 1.47
C TYR A 101 -12.37 -20.36 1.21
N LEU A 102 -13.20 -20.31 2.24
CA LEU A 102 -14.56 -19.78 2.17
C LEU A 102 -14.77 -18.71 3.24
N VAL A 103 -15.26 -17.53 2.83
CA VAL A 103 -15.65 -16.43 3.72
C VAL A 103 -17.17 -16.28 3.67
N ILE A 104 -17.80 -16.33 4.84
CA ILE A 104 -19.22 -16.04 5.01
C ILE A 104 -19.39 -14.89 6.02
N GLY A 105 -20.53 -14.21 5.97
CA GLY A 105 -20.78 -13.13 6.94
C GLY A 105 -22.08 -12.38 6.71
N HIS A 106 -22.29 -11.42 7.59
CA HIS A 106 -23.41 -10.49 7.50
C HIS A 106 -23.07 -9.13 8.10
N VAL A 107 -23.82 -8.12 7.70
CA VAL A 107 -23.73 -6.77 8.24
C VAL A 107 -25.01 -6.48 9.02
N ARG A 108 -24.87 -5.94 10.23
CA ARG A 108 -25.98 -5.48 11.06
C ARG A 108 -25.69 -4.11 11.66
N ASP A 109 -26.69 -3.48 12.24
CA ASP A 109 -26.48 -2.29 13.06
C ASP A 109 -25.58 -2.59 14.26
N ALA A 110 -24.62 -1.71 14.52
CA ALA A 110 -23.77 -1.82 15.69
C ALA A 110 -24.58 -1.55 17.00
N PRO A 111 -24.29 -2.25 18.10
CA PRO A 111 -24.88 -1.94 19.38
C PRO A 111 -24.61 -0.47 19.75
N GLY A 112 -25.68 0.30 19.99
CA GLY A 112 -25.57 1.75 20.27
C GLY A 112 -25.97 2.65 19.10
N GLY A 113 -26.25 2.09 17.89
CA GLY A 113 -26.84 2.83 16.78
C GLY A 113 -25.90 3.83 16.08
N ASN A 114 -24.58 3.67 16.21
CA ASN A 114 -23.61 4.62 15.67
C ASN A 114 -22.83 4.05 14.47
N GLY A 115 -23.37 3.04 13.78
CA GLY A 115 -22.69 2.43 12.61
C GLY A 115 -23.06 0.98 12.41
N TYR A 116 -22.15 0.21 11.84
CA TYR A 116 -22.35 -1.18 11.45
C TYR A 116 -21.35 -2.11 12.10
N ASP A 117 -21.79 -3.33 12.41
CA ASP A 117 -20.96 -4.50 12.69
C ASP A 117 -20.89 -5.35 11.42
N ILE A 118 -19.69 -5.59 10.91
CA ILE A 118 -19.39 -6.59 9.89
C ILE A 118 -18.93 -7.85 10.62
N ILE A 119 -19.78 -8.87 10.64
CA ILE A 119 -19.50 -10.17 11.26
C ILE A 119 -19.10 -11.12 10.14
N TYR A 120 -17.94 -11.75 10.28
CA TYR A 120 -17.42 -12.64 9.24
C TYR A 120 -16.63 -13.81 9.82
N GLN A 121 -16.62 -14.90 9.05
CA GLN A 121 -15.93 -16.14 9.37
C GLN A 121 -15.19 -16.63 8.13
N LEU A 122 -13.97 -17.15 8.34
CA LEU A 122 -13.14 -17.77 7.31
C LEU A 122 -12.99 -19.25 7.64
N PHE A 123 -13.18 -20.10 6.65
CA PHE A 123 -13.04 -21.55 6.74
C PHE A 123 -12.02 -22.08 5.74
N ASP A 124 -11.25 -23.08 6.14
CA ASP A 124 -10.55 -23.97 5.23
C ASP A 124 -11.55 -25.02 4.70
N VAL A 125 -11.69 -25.10 3.40
CA VAL A 125 -12.68 -25.99 2.74
C VAL A 125 -12.27 -27.45 2.82
N HIS A 126 -10.98 -27.76 2.88
CA HIS A 126 -10.47 -29.12 2.89
C HIS A 126 -10.53 -29.73 4.29
N THR A 127 -10.05 -29.00 5.30
CA THR A 127 -10.07 -29.44 6.71
C THR A 127 -11.41 -29.16 7.39
N GLN A 128 -12.24 -28.27 6.81
CA GLN A 128 -13.52 -27.79 7.36
C GLN A 128 -13.35 -27.01 8.69
N GLU A 129 -12.13 -26.56 8.95
CA GLU A 129 -11.79 -25.80 10.15
C GLU A 129 -12.15 -24.33 9.98
N GLN A 130 -12.72 -23.73 11.03
CA GLN A 130 -12.91 -22.30 11.10
C GLN A 130 -11.59 -21.63 11.51
N LEU A 131 -10.97 -20.92 10.54
CA LEU A 131 -9.68 -20.25 10.73
C LEU A 131 -9.82 -18.90 11.43
N LEU A 132 -10.94 -18.19 11.21
CA LEU A 132 -11.18 -16.86 11.71
C LEU A 132 -12.67 -16.66 12.03
N SER A 133 -12.97 -15.91 13.10
CA SER A 133 -14.30 -15.41 13.41
C SER A 133 -14.15 -14.06 14.11
N GLN A 134 -14.58 -12.99 13.46
CA GLN A 134 -14.36 -11.63 13.96
C GLN A 134 -15.55 -10.71 13.67
N ILE A 135 -15.57 -9.60 14.40
CA ILE A 135 -16.48 -8.48 14.19
C ILE A 135 -15.64 -7.23 13.96
N THR A 136 -15.92 -6.55 12.86
CA THR A 136 -15.34 -5.23 12.57
C THR A 136 -16.44 -4.18 12.69
N THR A 137 -16.36 -3.33 13.72
CA THR A 137 -17.30 -2.22 13.93
C THR A 137 -16.79 -0.95 13.24
N VAL A 138 -17.67 -0.28 12.52
CA VAL A 138 -17.37 0.97 11.77
C VAL A 138 -18.52 1.96 11.86
N GLY A 139 -18.25 3.25 11.64
CA GLY A 139 -19.27 4.29 11.51
C GLY A 139 -20.11 4.14 10.23
N PHE A 140 -21.26 4.82 10.16
CA PHE A 140 -22.18 4.74 9.00
C PHE A 140 -21.52 5.11 7.66
N GLY A 141 -20.55 6.03 7.66
CA GLY A 141 -19.82 6.42 6.45
C GLY A 141 -18.62 5.51 6.10
N ASP A 142 -18.26 4.57 6.98
CA ASP A 142 -16.97 3.87 6.94
C ASP A 142 -17.08 2.40 6.55
N LEU A 143 -18.23 1.98 5.98
CA LEU A 143 -18.47 0.57 5.66
C LEU A 143 -17.40 0.01 4.70
N ARG A 144 -16.99 0.81 3.71
CA ARG A 144 -15.93 0.44 2.78
C ARG A 144 -14.58 0.27 3.49
N PHE A 145 -14.23 1.19 4.38
CA PHE A 145 -13.04 1.05 5.22
C PHE A 145 -13.09 -0.22 6.10
N GLY A 146 -14.29 -0.54 6.61
CA GLY A 146 -14.53 -1.81 7.31
C GLY A 146 -14.28 -3.03 6.44
N ALA A 147 -14.68 -2.99 5.17
CA ALA A 147 -14.41 -4.08 4.22
C ALA A 147 -12.91 -4.26 3.96
N HIS A 148 -12.14 -3.17 3.80
CA HIS A 148 -10.69 -3.23 3.70
C HIS A 148 -10.04 -3.86 4.95
N ARG A 149 -10.54 -3.56 6.15
CA ARG A 149 -10.07 -4.20 7.40
C ARG A 149 -10.40 -5.69 7.46
N VAL A 150 -11.54 -6.11 6.91
CA VAL A 150 -11.87 -7.54 6.76
C VAL A 150 -10.88 -8.21 5.81
N ALA A 151 -10.57 -7.57 4.67
CA ALA A 151 -9.55 -8.07 3.74
C ALA A 151 -8.16 -8.17 4.40
N ASP A 152 -7.75 -7.16 5.17
CA ASP A 152 -6.48 -7.17 5.93
C ASP A 152 -6.42 -8.37 6.88
N ALA A 153 -7.49 -8.63 7.65
CA ALA A 153 -7.52 -9.73 8.60
C ALA A 153 -7.47 -11.11 7.92
N ILE A 154 -8.17 -11.28 6.78
CA ILE A 154 -8.12 -12.50 5.98
C ILE A 154 -6.72 -12.69 5.40
N TYR A 155 -6.16 -11.64 4.80
CA TYR A 155 -4.82 -11.65 4.23
C TYR A 155 -3.77 -12.06 5.27
N GLU A 156 -3.77 -11.41 6.44
CA GLU A 156 -2.84 -11.70 7.52
C GLU A 156 -3.00 -13.14 8.03
N LYS A 157 -4.25 -13.61 8.20
CA LYS A 157 -4.52 -14.98 8.66
C LYS A 157 -3.96 -16.04 7.72
N LEU A 158 -4.03 -15.81 6.40
CA LEU A 158 -3.63 -16.80 5.40
C LEU A 158 -2.17 -16.69 4.96
N THR A 159 -1.57 -15.49 5.08
CA THR A 159 -0.18 -15.26 4.63
C THR A 159 0.82 -15.10 5.78
N GLY A 160 0.35 -14.78 6.98
CA GLY A 160 1.18 -14.42 8.13
C GLY A 160 1.78 -13.01 8.05
N VAL A 161 1.41 -12.21 7.04
CA VAL A 161 1.87 -10.83 6.84
C VAL A 161 0.70 -9.88 7.01
N PRO A 162 0.84 -8.77 7.77
CA PRO A 162 -0.22 -7.78 7.91
C PRO A 162 -0.69 -7.25 6.56
N GLY A 163 -2.00 -7.15 6.35
CA GLY A 163 -2.59 -6.51 5.18
C GLY A 163 -2.39 -4.99 5.20
N ALA A 164 -2.54 -4.36 4.03
CA ALA A 164 -2.41 -2.91 3.87
C ALA A 164 -3.59 -2.29 3.08
N PHE A 165 -4.70 -3.01 2.96
CA PHE A 165 -5.87 -2.56 2.19
C PHE A 165 -6.60 -1.42 2.86
N SER A 166 -6.64 -1.38 4.20
CA SER A 166 -7.21 -0.28 4.99
C SER A 166 -6.29 0.94 5.12
N THR A 167 -5.26 1.05 4.29
CA THR A 167 -4.37 2.21 4.24
C THR A 167 -4.85 3.26 3.23
N ARG A 168 -4.16 4.41 3.19
CA ARG A 168 -4.41 5.47 2.22
C ARG A 168 -3.18 5.74 1.39
N ILE A 169 -3.38 6.13 0.14
CA ILE A 169 -2.32 6.59 -0.75
C ILE A 169 -2.39 8.11 -0.91
N ALA A 170 -1.22 8.73 -1.07
CA ALA A 170 -1.09 10.10 -1.50
C ALA A 170 -0.38 10.13 -2.86
N TYR A 171 -0.96 10.80 -3.84
CA TYR A 171 -0.40 10.87 -5.18
C TYR A 171 -0.63 12.24 -5.81
N ILE A 172 0.20 12.57 -6.78
CA ILE A 172 0.10 13.81 -7.53
C ILE A 172 -0.38 13.50 -8.95
N SER A 173 -1.41 14.22 -9.38
CA SER A 173 -1.91 14.21 -10.75
C SER A 173 -1.58 15.53 -11.41
N ALA A 174 -1.13 15.50 -12.66
CA ALA A 174 -0.96 16.67 -13.51
C ALA A 174 -1.94 16.59 -14.68
N THR A 175 -2.70 17.65 -14.89
CA THR A 175 -3.66 17.77 -15.98
C THR A 175 -3.37 19.01 -16.81
N GLY A 176 -3.71 19.01 -18.12
CA GLY A 176 -3.41 20.11 -19.04
C GLY A 176 -2.32 19.75 -20.04
N LEU A 177 -1.92 20.71 -20.86
CA LEU A 177 -0.90 20.56 -21.90
C LEU A 177 0.06 21.76 -21.92
N GLY A 178 1.32 21.50 -22.19
CA GLY A 178 2.33 22.55 -22.32
C GLY A 178 2.50 23.38 -21.06
N ASN A 179 2.24 24.67 -21.13
CA ASN A 179 2.38 25.62 -20.02
C ASN A 179 1.10 25.74 -19.15
N ASP A 180 0.00 25.09 -19.54
CA ASP A 180 -1.27 25.12 -18.82
C ASP A 180 -1.46 23.89 -17.93
N LEU A 181 -0.37 23.38 -17.38
CA LEU A 181 -0.41 22.27 -16.43
C LEU A 181 -0.99 22.72 -15.09
N ASN A 182 -1.84 21.89 -14.52
CA ASN A 182 -2.36 22.04 -13.17
C ASN A 182 -2.07 20.77 -12.37
N TYR A 183 -1.43 20.94 -11.24
CA TYR A 183 -1.02 19.86 -10.36
C TYR A 183 -1.95 19.76 -9.17
N GLN A 184 -2.34 18.55 -8.82
CA GLN A 184 -3.15 18.29 -7.63
C GLN A 184 -2.56 17.16 -6.82
N LEU A 185 -2.42 17.37 -5.51
CA LEU A 185 -2.09 16.33 -4.54
C LEU A 185 -3.41 15.74 -4.02
N PHE A 186 -3.58 14.45 -4.21
CA PHE A 186 -4.74 13.69 -3.77
C PHE A 186 -4.38 12.74 -2.62
N VAL A 187 -5.38 12.48 -1.80
CA VAL A 187 -5.42 11.36 -0.87
C VAL A 187 -6.62 10.49 -1.25
N ALA A 188 -6.42 9.19 -1.32
CA ALA A 188 -7.46 8.22 -1.62
C ALA A 188 -7.27 6.95 -0.77
N ASP A 189 -8.27 6.06 -0.77
CA ASP A 189 -8.11 4.70 -0.26
C ASP A 189 -7.02 3.96 -1.06
N ALA A 190 -6.47 2.88 -0.52
CA ALA A 190 -5.37 2.15 -1.13
C ALA A 190 -5.69 1.61 -2.55
N ASP A 191 -6.96 1.46 -2.88
CA ASP A 191 -7.47 1.05 -4.19
C ASP A 191 -7.78 2.23 -5.13
N GLY A 192 -7.52 3.47 -4.70
CA GLY A 192 -7.78 4.69 -5.45
C GLY A 192 -9.21 5.21 -5.33
N PHE A 193 -10.07 4.58 -4.53
CA PHE A 193 -11.43 5.03 -4.33
C PHE A 193 -11.47 6.34 -3.52
N ASN A 194 -12.53 7.14 -3.74
CA ASN A 194 -12.81 8.39 -3.04
C ASN A 194 -11.63 9.38 -2.99
N PRO A 195 -11.03 9.76 -4.15
CA PRO A 195 -9.91 10.68 -4.17
C PRO A 195 -10.33 12.07 -3.70
N GLN A 196 -9.64 12.59 -2.69
CA GLN A 196 -9.84 13.93 -2.14
C GLN A 196 -8.64 14.81 -2.49
N ALA A 197 -8.87 15.93 -3.15
CA ALA A 197 -7.84 16.91 -3.44
C ALA A 197 -7.45 17.64 -2.14
N VAL A 198 -6.17 17.56 -1.78
CA VAL A 198 -5.60 18.19 -0.57
C VAL A 198 -4.94 19.52 -0.93
N VAL A 199 -4.29 19.60 -2.09
CA VAL A 199 -3.58 20.78 -2.59
C VAL A 199 -3.76 20.86 -4.10
N GLY A 200 -4.02 22.05 -4.61
CA GLY A 200 -3.96 22.38 -6.04
C GLY A 200 -2.93 23.48 -6.29
N SER A 201 -2.21 23.41 -7.41
CA SER A 201 -1.18 24.39 -7.79
C SER A 201 -1.01 24.42 -9.31
N PRO A 202 -0.86 25.62 -9.93
CA PRO A 202 -0.40 25.73 -11.30
C PRO A 202 1.07 25.35 -11.48
N GLU A 203 1.83 25.31 -10.37
CA GLU A 203 3.24 24.97 -10.36
C GLU A 203 3.43 23.53 -9.85
N PRO A 204 4.56 22.88 -10.18
CA PRO A 204 4.80 21.50 -9.81
C PRO A 204 4.66 21.20 -8.31
N LEU A 205 4.01 20.08 -8.02
CA LEU A 205 4.00 19.43 -6.71
C LEU A 205 4.78 18.12 -6.84
N LEU A 206 5.60 17.75 -5.85
CA LEU A 206 6.46 16.55 -5.92
C LEU A 206 6.58 15.86 -4.55
N SER A 207 6.95 14.58 -4.58
CA SER A 207 7.43 13.80 -3.43
C SER A 207 6.53 13.86 -2.19
N PRO A 208 5.26 13.48 -2.28
CA PRO A 208 4.42 13.39 -1.10
C PRO A 208 4.93 12.28 -0.17
N SER A 209 4.91 12.54 1.13
CA SER A 209 5.33 11.61 2.18
C SER A 209 4.37 11.71 3.37
N TRP A 210 3.84 10.55 3.81
CA TRP A 210 2.98 10.47 4.97
C TRP A 210 3.74 10.58 6.29
N SER A 211 3.14 11.28 7.25
CA SER A 211 3.54 11.11 8.66
C SER A 211 3.12 9.73 9.17
N PRO A 212 3.86 9.14 10.14
CA PRO A 212 3.57 7.80 10.66
C PRO A 212 2.16 7.63 11.25
N ASP A 213 1.58 8.72 11.77
CA ASP A 213 0.22 8.74 12.30
C ASP A 213 -0.87 8.88 11.22
N GLY A 214 -0.48 9.04 9.93
CA GLY A 214 -1.39 9.22 8.81
C GLY A 214 -2.19 10.53 8.83
N GLN A 215 -1.80 11.52 9.66
CA GLN A 215 -2.55 12.78 9.80
C GLN A 215 -1.98 13.92 8.97
N ARG A 216 -0.70 13.85 8.59
CA ARG A 216 0.00 14.91 7.87
C ARG A 216 0.67 14.38 6.61
N LEU A 217 0.82 15.27 5.64
CA LEU A 217 1.61 15.06 4.43
C LEU A 217 2.74 16.09 4.36
N ALA A 218 3.96 15.64 4.12
CA ALA A 218 5.04 16.47 3.64
C ALA A 218 5.08 16.39 2.10
N TYR A 219 5.34 17.50 1.44
CA TYR A 219 5.46 17.56 -0.02
C TYR A 219 6.30 18.75 -0.46
N VAL A 220 6.78 18.70 -1.70
CA VAL A 220 7.48 19.80 -2.36
C VAL A 220 6.49 20.59 -3.22
N SER A 221 6.55 21.93 -3.13
CA SER A 221 5.78 22.85 -3.99
C SER A 221 6.70 23.88 -4.62
N PHE A 222 6.43 24.23 -5.87
CA PHE A 222 7.10 25.30 -6.60
C PHE A 222 6.27 26.58 -6.70
N GLU A 223 5.18 26.71 -5.96
CA GLU A 223 4.25 27.84 -6.00
C GLU A 223 4.90 29.23 -5.81
N LYS A 224 6.10 29.30 -5.25
CA LYS A 224 6.87 30.54 -5.04
C LYS A 224 8.04 30.71 -6.01
N GLY A 225 8.05 29.96 -7.12
CA GLY A 225 9.09 29.99 -8.13
C GLY A 225 10.33 29.14 -7.81
N ASN A 226 10.50 28.73 -6.55
CA ASN A 226 11.55 27.81 -6.09
C ASN A 226 10.95 26.66 -5.33
N SER A 227 11.67 25.51 -5.28
CA SER A 227 11.23 24.39 -4.47
C SER A 227 11.15 24.74 -3.00
N ALA A 228 10.04 24.42 -2.37
CA ALA A 228 9.82 24.59 -0.94
C ALA A 228 9.14 23.33 -0.37
N ILE A 229 9.47 22.96 0.86
CA ILE A 229 8.89 21.82 1.55
C ILE A 229 7.84 22.32 2.52
N TYR A 230 6.65 21.77 2.42
CA TYR A 230 5.53 22.00 3.32
C TYR A 230 5.18 20.73 4.07
N VAL A 231 4.66 20.89 5.29
CA VAL A 231 3.94 19.87 6.05
C VAL A 231 2.53 20.36 6.25
N GLN A 232 1.55 19.55 5.85
CA GLN A 232 0.14 19.92 5.88
C GLN A 232 -0.68 18.88 6.64
N SER A 233 -1.61 19.33 7.47
CA SER A 233 -2.66 18.52 8.06
C SER A 233 -3.68 18.13 7.00
N VAL A 234 -3.92 16.83 6.83
CA VAL A 234 -4.90 16.33 5.85
C VAL A 234 -6.33 16.72 6.25
N ALA A 235 -6.63 16.71 7.54
CA ALA A 235 -7.98 16.99 8.04
C ALA A 235 -8.36 18.47 7.96
N THR A 236 -7.40 19.39 8.23
CA THR A 236 -7.71 20.83 8.34
C THR A 236 -7.22 21.64 7.14
N GLY A 237 -6.33 21.07 6.32
CA GLY A 237 -5.66 21.80 5.24
C GLY A 237 -4.61 22.81 5.71
N GLN A 238 -4.44 22.99 7.04
CA GLN A 238 -3.40 23.88 7.58
C GLN A 238 -2.02 23.34 7.21
N ARG A 239 -1.16 24.23 6.69
CA ARG A 239 0.19 23.88 6.26
C ARG A 239 1.25 24.79 6.82
N ASP A 240 2.40 24.22 7.15
CA ASP A 240 3.58 24.90 7.65
C ASP A 240 4.70 24.81 6.63
N LEU A 241 5.41 25.94 6.41
CA LEU A 241 6.62 25.96 5.59
C LEU A 241 7.79 25.40 6.40
N VAL A 242 8.32 24.26 5.96
CA VAL A 242 9.44 23.59 6.64
C VAL A 242 10.78 24.02 6.08
N SER A 243 10.92 24.10 4.77
CA SER A 243 12.16 24.54 4.13
C SER A 243 11.87 25.28 2.83
N SER A 244 12.62 26.36 2.61
CA SER A 244 12.63 27.10 1.35
C SER A 244 13.98 27.79 1.20
N GLY A 245 14.29 28.29 0.02
CA GLY A 245 15.51 29.05 -0.25
C GLY A 245 16.16 28.64 -1.55
N LYS A 246 17.39 29.13 -1.75
CA LYS A 246 18.17 28.88 -2.95
C LYS A 246 18.56 27.40 -3.03
N GLY A 247 18.51 26.87 -4.25
CA GLY A 247 18.87 25.50 -4.55
C GLY A 247 17.71 24.51 -4.34
N ILE A 248 18.04 23.24 -4.22
CA ILE A 248 17.07 22.15 -4.06
C ILE A 248 16.54 22.14 -2.63
N ASN A 249 15.22 22.06 -2.49
CA ASN A 249 14.51 21.70 -1.26
C ASN A 249 13.59 20.54 -1.64
N GLY A 250 13.95 19.30 -1.30
CA GLY A 250 13.26 18.15 -1.85
C GLY A 250 13.29 16.90 -0.98
N ALA A 251 12.61 15.84 -1.49
CA ALA A 251 12.57 14.51 -0.93
C ALA A 251 12.30 14.47 0.59
N PRO A 252 11.21 15.09 1.09
CA PRO A 252 10.87 15.02 2.50
C PRO A 252 10.48 13.61 2.92
N SER A 253 10.94 13.18 4.09
CA SER A 253 10.56 11.89 4.70
C SER A 253 10.50 12.04 6.22
N PHE A 254 9.37 11.65 6.82
CA PHE A 254 9.21 11.68 8.26
C PHE A 254 10.06 10.61 8.97
N SER A 255 10.52 10.93 10.18
CA SER A 255 11.04 9.94 11.11
C SER A 255 9.91 9.03 11.61
N PRO A 256 10.23 7.79 12.06
CA PRO A 256 9.21 6.84 12.55
C PRO A 256 8.36 7.37 13.72
N ASP A 257 8.87 8.31 14.50
CA ASP A 257 8.15 8.97 15.59
C ASP A 257 7.38 10.24 15.15
N GLY A 258 7.49 10.63 13.87
CA GLY A 258 6.82 11.79 13.30
C GLY A 258 7.34 13.16 13.80
N ARG A 259 8.44 13.20 14.57
CA ARG A 259 8.97 14.43 15.17
C ARG A 259 9.96 15.17 14.29
N SER A 260 10.61 14.45 13.39
CA SER A 260 11.62 15.00 12.51
C SER A 260 11.30 14.75 11.05
N LEU A 261 11.88 15.58 10.17
CA LEU A 261 11.80 15.42 8.73
C LEU A 261 13.21 15.37 8.15
N ALA A 262 13.54 14.28 7.47
CA ALA A 262 14.70 14.21 6.60
C ALA A 262 14.36 14.90 5.27
N MET A 263 15.32 15.62 4.69
CA MET A 263 15.13 16.33 3.43
C MET A 263 16.46 16.55 2.71
N THR A 264 16.41 16.71 1.40
CA THR A 264 17.55 17.06 0.58
C THR A 264 17.59 18.57 0.37
N LEU A 265 18.71 19.20 0.77
CA LEU A 265 18.93 20.64 0.57
C LEU A 265 20.28 20.87 -0.13
N SER A 266 20.34 21.82 -1.08
CA SER A 266 21.58 22.11 -1.82
C SER A 266 22.08 23.56 -1.68
N TYR A 267 21.68 24.29 -0.64
CA TYR A 267 22.08 25.69 -0.46
C TYR A 267 23.58 25.87 -0.21
N THR A 268 24.31 24.82 0.17
CA THR A 268 25.78 24.81 0.34
C THR A 268 26.55 24.49 -0.94
N GLY A 269 25.86 24.22 -2.05
CA GLY A 269 26.44 23.87 -3.35
C GLY A 269 26.02 22.47 -3.80
N ASN A 270 26.33 21.44 -3.05
CA ASN A 270 25.92 20.06 -3.35
C ASN A 270 24.61 19.69 -2.62
N PRO A 271 23.79 18.78 -3.20
CA PRO A 271 22.66 18.19 -2.48
C PRO A 271 23.14 17.35 -1.30
N GLU A 272 22.71 17.71 -0.12
CA GLU A 272 23.05 17.02 1.13
C GLU A 272 21.78 16.67 1.92
N ILE A 273 21.84 15.64 2.76
CA ILE A 273 20.74 15.26 3.62
C ILE A 273 20.79 16.05 4.92
N TYR A 274 19.65 16.64 5.25
CA TYR A 274 19.43 17.36 6.50
C TYR A 274 18.27 16.73 7.27
N ILE A 275 18.36 16.75 8.58
CA ILE A 275 17.25 16.43 9.48
C ILE A 275 16.82 17.72 10.17
N ARG A 276 15.50 17.98 10.14
CA ARG A 276 14.89 19.08 10.87
C ARG A 276 13.95 18.53 11.94
N ASP A 277 14.14 18.99 13.17
CA ASP A 277 13.15 18.83 14.23
C ASP A 277 11.95 19.76 13.94
N LEU A 278 10.75 19.19 13.89
CA LEU A 278 9.54 19.92 13.48
C LEU A 278 9.00 20.83 14.57
N ALA A 279 9.28 20.55 15.85
CA ALA A 279 8.84 21.37 16.98
C ALA A 279 9.77 22.56 17.20
N THR A 280 11.08 22.35 17.18
CA THR A 280 12.08 23.39 17.47
C THR A 280 12.56 24.12 16.23
N GLY A 281 12.38 23.51 15.03
CA GLY A 281 12.90 24.04 13.78
C GLY A 281 14.41 23.87 13.59
N GLN A 282 15.12 23.27 14.56
CA GLN A 282 16.55 23.01 14.45
C GLN A 282 16.87 22.08 13.28
N LYS A 283 17.91 22.45 12.51
CA LYS A 283 18.40 21.64 11.39
C LYS A 283 19.79 21.10 11.68
N ARG A 284 20.02 19.85 11.32
CA ARG A 284 21.33 19.20 11.39
C ARG A 284 21.64 18.58 10.04
N GLN A 285 22.80 18.89 9.48
CA GLN A 285 23.33 18.24 8.28
C GLN A 285 23.79 16.82 8.64
N LEU A 286 23.44 15.86 7.80
CA LEU A 286 23.76 14.45 8.01
C LEU A 286 24.87 13.96 7.09
N THR A 287 24.93 14.46 5.85
CA THR A 287 25.94 14.10 4.84
C THR A 287 26.77 15.30 4.44
N GLN A 288 28.01 15.06 4.03
CA GLN A 288 28.96 16.07 3.52
C GLN A 288 29.76 15.42 2.40
N HIS A 289 29.50 15.80 1.15
CA HIS A 289 30.17 15.29 -0.05
C HIS A 289 30.84 16.38 -0.86
#